data_89c3a7de844b86a9a81ca26694499770
#
_entry.id   89c3a7de844b86a9a81ca26694499770
#
_cell.length_a   1.000
_cell.length_b   1.000
_cell.length_c   1.000
_cell.angle_alpha   90.00
_cell.angle_beta   90.00
_cell.angle_gamma   90.00
#
_symmetry.space_group_name_H-M   'P 1'
#
loop_
_entity.id
_entity.type
_entity.pdbx_description
1 polymer ?
#
loop_
_entity_poly.entity_id
_entity_poly.type
_entity_poly.pdbx_seq_one_letter_code
_entity_poly.pdbx_strand_id
1 'polypeptide(L)'
;RDNLAEARALVAGEGPSALRSGDLAQALQRLVDARNGSGRSIDLDAHPPQALARPVEVVVLRTVQEALSNIARHSRATQAQVVIGTERLGAVRELVIAVTDDGTGTGGRPEGTGLAGMRSRVEALGGTLTVDPAHAPDADGSTGTVIEARIPL
;
A
#
# COMPACT_ATOMS: atom_id res chain seq x y z
N ARG A 1 -1.83 -10.04 -18.68
CA ARG A 1 -2.87 -11.09 -18.59
C ARG A 1 -3.38 -11.31 -17.16
N ASP A 2 -2.60 -10.94 -16.14
CA ASP A 2 -2.97 -11.18 -14.72
C ASP A 2 -4.01 -10.18 -14.18
N ASN A 3 -4.06 -8.95 -14.69
CA ASN A 3 -5.00 -7.91 -14.21
C ASN A 3 -6.49 -8.25 -14.45
N LEU A 4 -6.81 -8.96 -15.52
CA LEU A 4 -8.22 -9.31 -15.83
C LEU A 4 -8.73 -10.48 -14.98
N ALA A 5 -7.85 -11.44 -14.67
CA ALA A 5 -8.14 -12.53 -13.76
C ALA A 5 -8.29 -12.04 -12.32
N GLU A 6 -7.45 -11.08 -11.92
CA GLU A 6 -7.47 -10.46 -10.59
C GLU A 6 -8.73 -9.56 -10.39
N ALA A 7 -9.11 -8.80 -11.41
CA ALA A 7 -10.36 -8.03 -11.40
C ALA A 7 -11.59 -8.96 -11.35
N ARG A 8 -11.56 -10.11 -12.02
CA ARG A 8 -12.64 -11.10 -11.95
C ARG A 8 -12.69 -11.81 -10.59
N ALA A 9 -11.56 -12.10 -9.97
CA ALA A 9 -11.49 -12.66 -8.62
C ALA A 9 -12.02 -11.67 -7.57
N LEU A 10 -11.78 -10.37 -7.73
CA LEU A 10 -12.35 -9.31 -6.89
C LEU A 10 -13.88 -9.25 -7.00
N VAL A 11 -14.42 -9.35 -8.22
CA VAL A 11 -15.88 -9.38 -8.47
C VAL A 11 -16.53 -10.67 -7.99
N ALA A 12 -15.79 -11.80 -8.03
CA ALA A 12 -16.28 -13.09 -7.54
C ALA A 12 -16.18 -13.26 -6.00
N GLY A 13 -15.67 -12.25 -5.27
CA GLY A 13 -15.49 -12.35 -3.81
C GLY A 13 -14.34 -13.25 -3.37
N GLU A 14 -13.52 -13.73 -4.30
CA GLU A 14 -12.32 -14.52 -4.02
C GLU A 14 -11.15 -13.58 -3.65
N GLY A 15 -11.16 -13.10 -2.42
CA GLY A 15 -10.05 -12.31 -1.87
C GLY A 15 -8.79 -13.16 -1.65
N PRO A 16 -7.61 -12.51 -1.43
CA PRO A 16 -6.37 -13.21 -1.14
C PRO A 16 -6.56 -14.24 -0.03
N SER A 17 -5.91 -15.38 -0.15
CA SER A 17 -5.97 -16.47 0.85
C SER A 17 -5.57 -15.99 2.26
N ALA A 18 -4.74 -14.95 2.33
CA ALA A 18 -4.33 -14.30 3.57
C ALA A 18 -5.50 -13.71 4.39
N LEU A 19 -6.58 -13.26 3.72
CA LEU A 19 -7.78 -12.73 4.38
C LEU A 19 -8.80 -13.83 4.75
N ARG A 20 -8.62 -15.08 4.33
CA ARG A 20 -9.49 -16.19 4.70
C ARG A 20 -9.18 -16.78 6.07
N SER A 21 -7.97 -16.57 6.58
CA SER A 21 -7.46 -17.15 7.83
C SER A 21 -7.29 -16.16 8.98
N GLY A 22 -7.83 -14.94 8.86
CA GLY A 22 -7.70 -13.92 9.89
C GLY A 22 -8.31 -12.59 9.45
N ASP A 23 -8.28 -11.61 10.33
CA ASP A 23 -8.65 -10.24 10.01
C ASP A 23 -7.55 -9.53 9.18
N LEU A 24 -7.87 -8.35 8.67
CA LEU A 24 -6.96 -7.54 7.88
C LEU A 24 -5.67 -7.20 8.64
N ALA A 25 -5.77 -6.87 9.94
CA ALA A 25 -4.62 -6.50 10.74
C ALA A 25 -3.61 -7.66 10.84
N GLN A 26 -4.08 -8.88 11.09
CA GLN A 26 -3.23 -10.07 11.11
C GLN A 26 -2.61 -10.36 9.73
N ALA A 27 -3.36 -10.15 8.63
CA ALA A 27 -2.83 -10.34 7.29
C ALA A 27 -1.71 -9.34 6.98
N LEU A 28 -1.86 -8.08 7.39
CA LEU A 28 -0.85 -7.03 7.26
C LEU A 28 0.38 -7.34 8.10
N GLN A 29 0.20 -7.78 9.35
CA GLN A 29 1.32 -8.15 10.22
C GLN A 29 2.15 -9.28 9.59
N ARG A 30 1.51 -10.36 9.13
CA ARG A 30 2.21 -11.45 8.43
C ARG A 30 2.95 -10.99 7.18
N LEU A 31 2.36 -10.04 6.45
CA LEU A 31 2.97 -9.47 5.24
C LEU A 31 4.24 -8.69 5.55
N VAL A 32 4.22 -7.90 6.62
CA VAL A 32 5.37 -7.11 7.10
C VAL A 32 6.44 -8.04 7.67
N ASP A 33 6.07 -8.98 8.54
CA ASP A 33 7.00 -9.92 9.16
C ASP A 33 7.78 -10.74 8.11
N ALA A 34 7.10 -11.16 7.04
CA ALA A 34 7.73 -11.90 5.94
C ALA A 34 8.74 -11.07 5.13
N ARG A 35 8.75 -9.75 5.30
CA ARG A 35 9.64 -8.82 4.59
C ARG A 35 10.63 -8.11 5.48
N ASN A 36 10.47 -8.20 6.79
CA ASN A 36 11.44 -7.74 7.76
C ASN A 36 12.69 -8.62 7.73
N GLY A 37 13.84 -8.03 7.95
CA GLY A 37 15.13 -8.70 7.90
C GLY A 37 15.87 -8.43 6.58
N SER A 38 16.98 -9.11 6.35
CA SER A 38 17.84 -8.93 5.17
C SER A 38 18.32 -7.48 5.00
N GLY A 39 18.60 -6.77 6.10
CA GLY A 39 19.07 -5.39 6.10
C GLY A 39 17.99 -4.33 5.97
N ARG A 40 16.71 -4.70 6.12
CA ARG A 40 15.57 -3.77 6.11
C ARG A 40 14.73 -3.93 7.37
N SER A 41 14.27 -2.79 7.91
CA SER A 41 13.28 -2.70 8.98
C SER A 41 11.99 -2.09 8.44
N ILE A 42 10.86 -2.72 8.74
CA ILE A 42 9.53 -2.24 8.34
C ILE A 42 8.69 -2.13 9.60
N ASP A 43 8.23 -0.92 9.90
CA ASP A 43 7.28 -0.65 10.96
C ASP A 43 5.84 -0.72 10.44
N LEU A 44 4.95 -1.31 11.23
CA LEU A 44 3.51 -1.37 10.94
C LEU A 44 2.72 -0.67 12.04
N ASP A 45 2.05 0.41 11.67
CA ASP A 45 1.05 1.11 12.51
C ASP A 45 -0.31 1.01 11.81
N ALA A 46 -1.07 -0.05 12.13
CA ALA A 46 -2.30 -0.36 11.41
C ALA A 46 -3.50 -0.41 12.36
N HIS A 47 -4.38 0.56 12.21
CA HIS A 47 -5.65 0.69 12.93
C HIS A 47 -6.84 0.74 11.95
N PRO A 48 -7.05 -0.32 11.14
CA PRO A 48 -8.18 -0.35 10.23
C PRO A 48 -9.50 -0.41 11.01
N PRO A 49 -10.58 0.17 10.48
CA PRO A 49 -11.90 -0.01 11.06
C PRO A 49 -12.29 -1.48 11.13
N GLN A 50 -12.99 -1.87 12.20
CA GLN A 50 -13.39 -3.27 12.44
C GLN A 50 -14.33 -3.84 11.35
N ALA A 51 -15.09 -2.99 10.68
CA ALA A 51 -16.11 -3.38 9.71
C ALA A 51 -15.83 -2.74 8.34
N LEU A 52 -14.74 -3.16 7.70
CA LEU A 52 -14.49 -2.81 6.30
C LEU A 52 -15.22 -3.77 5.36
N ALA A 53 -15.75 -3.22 4.27
CA ALA A 53 -16.27 -4.06 3.19
C ALA A 53 -15.13 -4.90 2.59
N ARG A 54 -15.40 -6.15 2.27
CA ARG A 54 -14.40 -7.09 1.75
C ARG A 54 -13.58 -6.56 0.56
N PRO A 55 -14.17 -5.87 -0.44
CA PRO A 55 -13.40 -5.28 -1.53
C PRO A 55 -12.37 -4.26 -1.04
N VAL A 56 -12.69 -3.47 0.00
CA VAL A 56 -11.76 -2.50 0.59
C VAL A 56 -10.60 -3.22 1.27
N GLU A 57 -10.86 -4.26 2.08
CA GLU A 57 -9.80 -5.06 2.71
C GLU A 57 -8.82 -5.64 1.68
N VAL A 58 -9.35 -6.14 0.56
CA VAL A 58 -8.52 -6.68 -0.53
C VAL A 58 -7.64 -5.59 -1.15
N VAL A 59 -8.20 -4.40 -1.42
CA VAL A 59 -7.43 -3.29 -1.98
C VAL A 59 -6.36 -2.82 -1.01
N VAL A 60 -6.67 -2.70 0.30
CA VAL A 60 -5.67 -2.38 1.34
C VAL A 60 -4.50 -3.35 1.30
N LEU A 61 -4.78 -4.65 1.41
CA LEU A 61 -3.74 -5.69 1.44
C LEU A 61 -2.89 -5.68 0.16
N ARG A 62 -3.52 -5.54 -1.01
CA ARG A 62 -2.81 -5.50 -2.29
C ARG A 62 -1.96 -4.23 -2.46
N THR A 63 -2.46 -3.08 -1.99
CA THR A 63 -1.70 -1.83 -2.01
C THR A 63 -0.43 -1.95 -1.18
N VAL A 64 -0.53 -2.43 0.06
CA VAL A 64 0.64 -2.65 0.93
C VAL A 64 1.59 -3.69 0.33
N GLN A 65 1.05 -4.80 -0.18
CA GLN A 65 1.84 -5.87 -0.81
C GLN A 65 2.68 -5.36 -1.99
N GLU A 66 2.09 -4.58 -2.87
CA GLU A 66 2.77 -4.03 -4.05
C GLU A 66 3.76 -2.93 -3.65
N ALA A 67 3.39 -2.03 -2.71
CA ALA A 67 4.29 -1.00 -2.22
C ALA A 67 5.55 -1.61 -1.59
N LEU A 68 5.42 -2.60 -0.71
CA LEU A 68 6.56 -3.29 -0.11
C LEU A 68 7.39 -4.08 -1.15
N SER A 69 6.74 -4.59 -2.20
CA SER A 69 7.44 -5.23 -3.32
C SER A 69 8.26 -4.22 -4.14
N ASN A 70 7.73 -3.01 -4.35
CA ASN A 70 8.43 -1.92 -5.02
C ASN A 70 9.66 -1.47 -4.22
N ILE A 71 9.51 -1.32 -2.89
CA ILE A 71 10.62 -1.03 -1.98
C ILE A 71 11.70 -2.10 -2.11
N ALA A 72 11.33 -3.38 -2.07
CA ALA A 72 12.29 -4.47 -2.15
C ALA A 72 13.07 -4.51 -3.48
N ARG A 73 12.40 -4.15 -4.58
CA ARG A 73 12.99 -4.25 -5.93
C ARG A 73 13.75 -2.99 -6.37
N HIS A 74 13.36 -1.81 -5.88
CA HIS A 74 13.75 -0.56 -6.55
C HIS A 74 14.31 0.52 -5.64
N SER A 75 14.01 0.51 -4.31
CA SER A 75 14.28 1.69 -3.50
C SER A 75 15.66 1.71 -2.82
N ARG A 76 16.32 0.59 -2.65
CA ARG A 76 17.50 0.42 -1.77
C ARG A 76 17.25 0.89 -0.32
N ALA A 77 16.00 1.02 0.09
CA ALA A 77 15.62 1.45 1.42
C ALA A 77 16.12 0.49 2.51
N THR A 78 16.51 1.06 3.62
CA THR A 78 16.84 0.34 4.85
C THR A 78 15.69 0.39 5.85
N GLN A 79 14.85 1.42 5.78
CA GLN A 79 13.68 1.61 6.62
C GLN A 79 12.43 1.85 5.78
N ALA A 80 11.33 1.30 6.23
CA ALA A 80 10.02 1.58 5.68
C ALA A 80 8.98 1.61 6.79
N GLN A 81 7.90 2.34 6.56
CA GLN A 81 6.76 2.43 7.47
C GLN A 81 5.46 2.20 6.70
N VAL A 82 4.57 1.42 7.30
CA VAL A 82 3.21 1.22 6.82
C VAL A 82 2.24 1.78 7.85
N VAL A 83 1.45 2.76 7.47
CA VAL A 83 0.43 3.38 8.32
C VAL A 83 -0.94 3.15 7.69
N ILE A 84 -1.89 2.64 8.49
CA ILE A 84 -3.28 2.45 8.07
C ILE A 84 -4.19 2.98 9.16
N GLY A 85 -5.04 3.92 8.81
CA GLY A 85 -5.95 4.56 9.75
C GLY A 85 -7.13 5.20 9.05
N THR A 86 -7.94 5.94 9.81
CA THR A 86 -9.03 6.72 9.25
C THR A 86 -8.87 8.18 9.59
N GLU A 87 -9.16 9.03 8.62
CA GLU A 87 -9.21 10.49 8.76
C GLU A 87 -10.59 11.02 8.41
N ARG A 88 -10.90 12.21 8.88
CA ARG A 88 -12.12 12.95 8.51
C ARG A 88 -11.73 14.20 7.75
N LEU A 89 -12.24 14.30 6.53
CA LEU A 89 -12.12 15.50 5.70
C LEU A 89 -13.53 16.12 5.58
N GLY A 90 -13.83 17.08 6.46
CA GLY A 90 -15.18 17.63 6.56
C GLY A 90 -16.22 16.58 6.97
N ALA A 91 -17.22 16.32 6.12
CA ALA A 91 -18.24 15.32 6.34
C ALA A 91 -17.84 13.90 5.90
N VAL A 92 -16.80 13.77 5.11
CA VAL A 92 -16.33 12.48 4.57
C VAL A 92 -15.34 11.85 5.54
N ARG A 93 -15.52 10.55 5.77
CA ARG A 93 -14.55 9.71 6.46
C ARG A 93 -13.79 8.92 5.42
N GLU A 94 -12.46 8.92 5.50
CA GLU A 94 -11.60 8.20 4.58
C GLU A 94 -10.72 7.19 5.30
N LEU A 95 -10.51 6.05 4.66
CA LEU A 95 -9.44 5.14 5.00
C LEU A 95 -8.17 5.64 4.33
N VAL A 96 -7.11 5.82 5.11
CA VAL A 96 -5.79 6.24 4.64
C VAL A 96 -4.83 5.07 4.75
N ILE A 97 -4.11 4.80 3.67
CA ILE A 97 -3.05 3.80 3.58
C ILE A 97 -1.81 4.55 3.12
N ALA A 98 -0.79 4.65 3.95
CA ALA A 98 0.47 5.29 3.60
C ALA A 98 1.62 4.29 3.76
N VAL A 99 2.46 4.18 2.74
CA VAL A 99 3.69 3.39 2.78
C VAL A 99 4.85 4.31 2.42
N THR A 100 5.77 4.49 3.37
CA THR A 100 6.92 5.39 3.23
C THR A 100 8.21 4.59 3.29
N ASP A 101 9.19 4.96 2.49
CA ASP A 101 10.56 4.41 2.56
C ASP A 101 11.62 5.50 2.50
N ASP A 102 12.82 5.19 3.00
CA ASP A 102 14.01 6.04 3.02
C ASP A 102 14.93 5.82 1.81
N GLY A 103 14.43 5.22 0.74
CA GLY A 103 15.26 4.82 -0.40
C GLY A 103 15.56 5.94 -1.40
N THR A 104 15.97 5.54 -2.59
CA THR A 104 16.42 6.47 -3.63
C THR A 104 15.31 7.34 -4.23
N GLY A 105 14.05 7.07 -3.91
CA GLY A 105 12.91 7.72 -4.52
C GLY A 105 12.59 7.19 -5.92
N THR A 106 11.60 7.79 -6.57
CA THR A 106 11.15 7.37 -7.91
C THR A 106 12.09 7.85 -9.03
N GLY A 107 12.93 8.86 -8.74
CA GLY A 107 13.85 9.43 -9.72
C GLY A 107 13.17 10.00 -10.97
N GLY A 108 11.89 10.39 -10.87
CA GLY A 108 11.11 10.89 -12.00
C GLY A 108 10.79 9.82 -13.07
N ARG A 109 10.95 8.55 -12.75
CA ARG A 109 10.63 7.46 -13.69
C ARG A 109 9.12 7.38 -13.93
N PRO A 110 8.71 7.02 -15.17
CA PRO A 110 7.30 6.76 -15.44
C PRO A 110 6.72 5.68 -14.53
N GLU A 111 5.45 5.80 -14.19
CA GLU A 111 4.72 4.78 -13.45
C GLU A 111 4.82 3.40 -14.14
N GLY A 112 5.29 2.41 -13.39
CA GLY A 112 5.27 1.03 -13.84
C GLY A 112 3.87 0.40 -13.70
N THR A 113 3.72 -0.81 -14.23
CA THR A 113 2.44 -1.56 -14.21
C THR A 113 1.92 -1.82 -12.79
N GLY A 114 2.81 -1.94 -11.80
CA GLY A 114 2.44 -2.14 -10.39
C GLY A 114 1.70 -0.92 -9.80
N LEU A 115 2.27 0.29 -9.98
CA LEU A 115 1.65 1.54 -9.53
C LEU A 115 0.34 1.82 -10.27
N ALA A 116 0.31 1.63 -11.59
CA ALA A 116 -0.89 1.77 -12.39
C ALA A 116 -2.00 0.82 -11.93
N GLY A 117 -1.65 -0.43 -11.60
CA GLY A 117 -2.59 -1.40 -11.05
C GLY A 117 -3.11 -1.03 -9.65
N MET A 118 -2.24 -0.50 -8.78
CA MET A 118 -2.68 0.03 -7.47
C MET A 118 -3.67 1.18 -7.65
N ARG A 119 -3.33 2.16 -8.49
CA ARG A 119 -4.18 3.32 -8.78
C ARG A 119 -5.55 2.90 -9.28
N SER A 120 -5.61 2.03 -10.28
CA SER A 120 -6.87 1.52 -10.83
C SER A 120 -7.76 0.84 -9.78
N ARG A 121 -7.18 0.05 -8.87
CA ARG A 121 -7.95 -0.61 -7.79
C ARG A 121 -8.48 0.39 -6.76
N VAL A 122 -7.70 1.40 -6.38
CA VAL A 122 -8.11 2.44 -5.45
C VAL A 122 -9.20 3.31 -6.06
N GLU A 123 -9.05 3.72 -7.32
CA GLU A 123 -10.04 4.51 -8.08
C GLU A 123 -11.36 3.75 -8.29
N ALA A 124 -11.31 2.44 -8.47
CA ALA A 124 -12.52 1.60 -8.54
C ALA A 124 -13.37 1.63 -7.26
N LEU A 125 -12.80 2.03 -6.13
CA LEU A 125 -13.50 2.27 -4.87
C LEU A 125 -13.81 3.77 -4.62
N GLY A 126 -13.68 4.61 -5.63
CA GLY A 126 -13.87 6.06 -5.52
C GLY A 126 -12.74 6.79 -4.79
N GLY A 127 -11.61 6.13 -4.58
CA GLY A 127 -10.46 6.68 -3.89
C GLY A 127 -9.45 7.36 -4.81
N THR A 128 -8.36 7.83 -4.20
CA THR A 128 -7.22 8.45 -4.88
C THR A 128 -5.92 7.82 -4.42
N LEU A 129 -4.91 7.79 -5.30
CA LEU A 129 -3.56 7.33 -4.98
C LEU A 129 -2.54 8.36 -5.45
N THR A 130 -1.64 8.76 -4.55
CA THR A 130 -0.49 9.64 -4.85
C THR A 130 0.82 8.91 -4.60
N VAL A 131 1.86 9.37 -5.30
CA VAL A 131 3.23 8.90 -5.14
C VAL A 131 4.13 10.12 -5.12
N ASP A 132 4.72 10.39 -3.97
CA ASP A 132 5.47 11.62 -3.71
C ASP A 132 6.85 11.30 -3.09
N PRO A 133 7.81 12.24 -3.17
CA PRO A 133 9.03 12.15 -2.36
C PRO A 133 8.70 12.19 -0.87
N ALA A 134 9.37 11.37 -0.06
CA ALA A 134 9.19 11.35 1.39
C ALA A 134 9.83 12.56 2.07
N HIS A 135 10.92 13.06 1.50
CA HIS A 135 11.67 14.22 2.00
C HIS A 135 12.38 14.95 0.86
N ALA A 136 12.94 16.13 1.15
CA ALA A 136 13.83 16.82 0.22
C ALA A 136 15.07 15.95 -0.08
N PRO A 137 15.72 16.13 -1.24
CA PRO A 137 16.89 15.34 -1.59
C PRO A 137 18.01 15.44 -0.54
N ASP A 138 18.52 14.30 -0.14
CA ASP A 138 19.71 14.16 0.73
C ASP A 138 21.00 14.48 -0.05
N ALA A 139 22.14 14.39 0.63
CA ALA A 139 23.46 14.67 0.04
C ALA A 139 23.81 13.75 -1.13
N ASP A 140 23.26 12.55 -1.20
CA ASP A 140 23.39 11.58 -2.29
C ASP A 140 22.27 11.65 -3.34
N GLY A 141 21.32 12.59 -3.16
CA GLY A 141 20.16 12.79 -4.04
C GLY A 141 18.97 11.89 -3.73
N SER A 142 19.02 11.06 -2.68
CA SER A 142 17.89 10.23 -2.25
C SER A 142 16.76 11.07 -1.68
N THR A 143 15.51 10.71 -2.00
CA THR A 143 14.31 11.43 -1.54
C THR A 143 13.35 10.55 -0.77
N GLY A 144 13.60 9.24 -0.71
CA GLY A 144 12.59 8.29 -0.28
C GLY A 144 11.33 8.33 -1.17
N THR A 145 10.33 7.55 -0.80
CA THR A 145 9.03 7.54 -1.48
C THR A 145 7.91 7.45 -0.48
N VAL A 146 6.82 8.19 -0.70
CA VAL A 146 5.54 7.99 -0.04
C VAL A 146 4.52 7.56 -1.09
N ILE A 147 3.90 6.41 -0.86
CA ILE A 147 2.70 5.98 -1.59
C ILE A 147 1.52 6.15 -0.65
N GLU A 148 0.59 7.03 -0.97
CA GLU A 148 -0.61 7.25 -0.17
C GLU A 148 -1.86 6.94 -0.98
N ALA A 149 -2.74 6.12 -0.42
CA ALA A 149 -4.07 5.86 -0.96
C ALA A 149 -5.14 6.32 0.04
N ARG A 150 -6.18 6.99 -0.45
CA ARG A 150 -7.35 7.44 0.30
C ARG A 150 -8.60 6.84 -0.31
N ILE A 151 -9.42 6.19 0.51
CA ILE A 151 -10.64 5.52 0.07
C ILE A 151 -11.81 6.03 0.93
N PRO A 152 -12.86 6.62 0.32
CA PRO A 152 -14.06 7.03 1.07
C PRO A 152 -14.75 5.84 1.75
N LEU A 153 -15.24 6.05 2.99
CA LEU A 153 -15.93 5.05 3.81
C LEU A 153 -17.41 5.39 4.02
#